data_45ec790caa658104819f3c9679284542
#
_entry.id   45ec790caa658104819f3c9679284542
#
_cell.length_a   1.000
_cell.length_b   1.000
_cell.length_c   1.000
_cell.angle_alpha   90.00
_cell.angle_beta   90.00
_cell.angle_gamma   90.00
#
_symmetry.space_group_name_H-M   'P 1'
#
loop_
_entity.id
_entity.type
_entity.pdbx_description
1 polymer ?
#
loop_
_entity_poly.entity_id
_entity_poly.type
_entity_poly.pdbx_seq_one_letter_code
_entity_poly.pdbx_strand_id
1 'polypeptide(L)'
;MLTVDNIQLAFGGVKALSGVSVHADVGKITAVIGPNGAGKTSLFNVISGFYRPQIGKVTLDGEDVSGLKPHARAYRGMSRTFQNIALFHGMTVLDNIKLGAHTNLKSGVISAGLRLPLTRREEADLDRQIQRDVISLLELDHVQHNHVEDLAYGLQKRVELARALVMRPKILLLDEPVAGMNREEKREMSRFVLGVKKDWNTTVLLIEHDMSMVMGISDHVVVLSFGKPIASGTPDQVRSNPDVIKAYLGGADEPAQNAA
;
A
#
# COMPACT_ATOMS: atom_id res chain seq x y z
N MET A 1 8.10 5.29 -13.73
CA MET A 1 7.24 5.06 -12.63
C MET A 1 7.04 3.56 -12.40
N LEU A 2 5.92 3.03 -11.93
CA LEU A 2 5.75 1.58 -11.77
C LEU A 2 5.10 1.00 -13.01
N THR A 3 5.72 -0.04 -13.59
CA THR A 3 5.14 -0.86 -14.65
C THR A 3 5.22 -2.32 -14.24
N VAL A 4 4.09 -2.97 -14.28
CA VAL A 4 3.91 -4.42 -14.10
C VAL A 4 3.53 -4.97 -15.46
N ASP A 5 4.31 -5.89 -16.01
CA ASP A 5 4.14 -6.36 -17.36
C ASP A 5 3.99 -7.88 -17.41
N ASN A 6 2.84 -8.33 -17.93
CA ASN A 6 2.49 -9.73 -18.22
C ASN A 6 2.81 -10.70 -17.07
N ILE A 7 2.46 -10.36 -15.84
CA ILE A 7 2.76 -11.19 -14.67
C ILE A 7 1.93 -12.48 -14.69
N GLN A 8 2.65 -13.60 -14.60
CA GLN A 8 2.06 -14.92 -14.36
C GLN A 8 2.63 -15.51 -13.07
N LEU A 9 1.74 -15.96 -12.21
CA LEU A 9 2.07 -16.55 -10.91
C LEU A 9 1.16 -17.75 -10.65
N ALA A 10 1.77 -18.87 -10.31
CA ALA A 10 1.06 -20.09 -9.94
C ALA A 10 1.65 -20.68 -8.65
N PHE A 11 0.79 -21.27 -7.84
CA PHE A 11 1.14 -22.04 -6.65
C PHE A 11 0.64 -23.47 -6.82
N GLY A 12 1.57 -24.45 -6.93
CA GLY A 12 1.20 -25.79 -7.29
C GLY A 12 0.47 -25.82 -8.64
N GLY A 13 -0.76 -26.32 -8.69
CA GLY A 13 -1.60 -26.33 -9.90
C GLY A 13 -2.48 -25.09 -10.09
N VAL A 14 -2.52 -24.17 -9.12
CA VAL A 14 -3.46 -23.03 -9.10
C VAL A 14 -2.78 -21.80 -9.71
N LYS A 15 -3.34 -21.25 -10.79
CA LYS A 15 -2.89 -19.99 -11.40
C LYS A 15 -3.50 -18.81 -10.62
N ALA A 16 -2.67 -18.13 -9.82
CA ALA A 16 -3.09 -16.96 -9.07
C ALA A 16 -3.12 -15.67 -9.92
N LEU A 17 -2.20 -15.56 -10.90
CA LEU A 17 -2.15 -14.46 -11.88
C LEU A 17 -1.86 -15.02 -13.27
N SER A 18 -2.54 -14.51 -14.29
CA SER A 18 -2.47 -15.00 -15.66
C SER A 18 -2.38 -13.83 -16.65
N GLY A 19 -1.17 -13.30 -16.82
CA GLY A 19 -0.91 -12.22 -17.78
C GLY A 19 -1.38 -10.84 -17.28
N VAL A 20 -1.22 -10.55 -15.99
CA VAL A 20 -1.64 -9.27 -15.41
C VAL A 20 -0.62 -8.19 -15.74
N SER A 21 -1.11 -7.09 -16.32
CA SER A 21 -0.33 -5.87 -16.54
C SER A 21 -1.01 -4.70 -15.84
N VAL A 22 -0.22 -3.88 -15.13
CA VAL A 22 -0.68 -2.67 -14.42
C VAL A 22 0.36 -1.57 -14.61
N HIS A 23 -0.12 -0.37 -14.87
CA HIS A 23 0.71 0.82 -14.94
C HIS A 23 0.26 1.84 -13.90
N ALA A 24 1.22 2.44 -13.18
CA ALA A 24 0.95 3.53 -12.25
C ALA A 24 1.88 4.71 -12.58
N ASP A 25 1.27 5.80 -13.04
CA ASP A 25 1.94 7.04 -13.39
C ASP A 25 2.42 7.80 -12.16
N VAL A 26 3.43 8.65 -12.34
CA VAL A 26 3.93 9.54 -11.29
C VAL A 26 2.82 10.44 -10.76
N GLY A 27 2.68 10.49 -9.43
CA GLY A 27 1.70 11.36 -8.77
C GLY A 27 0.24 11.01 -9.07
N LYS A 28 -0.05 9.79 -9.52
CA LYS A 28 -1.39 9.28 -9.76
C LYS A 28 -1.76 8.19 -8.76
N ILE A 29 -3.06 8.01 -8.55
CA ILE A 29 -3.63 6.90 -7.78
C ILE A 29 -4.20 5.88 -8.76
N THR A 30 -3.61 4.69 -8.80
CA THR A 30 -4.14 3.55 -9.54
C THR A 30 -4.74 2.56 -8.56
N ALA A 31 -6.02 2.24 -8.70
CA ALA A 31 -6.68 1.22 -7.91
C ALA A 31 -6.70 -0.13 -8.61
N VAL A 32 -6.53 -1.20 -7.85
CA VAL A 32 -6.74 -2.58 -8.30
C VAL A 32 -7.91 -3.15 -7.51
N ILE A 33 -9.00 -3.44 -8.20
CA ILE A 33 -10.23 -3.95 -7.61
C ILE A 33 -10.59 -5.33 -8.16
N GLY A 34 -11.57 -5.97 -7.59
CA GLY A 34 -12.06 -7.28 -8.03
C GLY A 34 -12.61 -8.09 -6.86
N PRO A 35 -13.39 -9.16 -7.12
CA PRO A 35 -13.94 -10.02 -6.08
C PRO A 35 -12.87 -10.70 -5.23
N ASN A 36 -13.29 -11.37 -4.15
CA ASN A 36 -12.39 -12.17 -3.33
C ASN A 36 -11.79 -13.30 -4.16
N GLY A 37 -10.49 -13.56 -3.98
CA GLY A 37 -9.77 -14.55 -4.80
C GLY A 37 -9.35 -14.06 -6.20
N ALA A 38 -9.64 -12.82 -6.59
CA ALA A 38 -9.26 -12.30 -7.91
C ALA A 38 -7.75 -12.16 -8.15
N GLY A 39 -6.90 -12.35 -7.12
CA GLY A 39 -5.44 -12.27 -7.24
C GLY A 39 -4.82 -10.94 -6.81
N LYS A 40 -5.60 -10.00 -6.27
CA LYS A 40 -5.13 -8.66 -5.86
C LYS A 40 -3.93 -8.70 -4.90
N THR A 41 -4.05 -9.43 -3.80
CA THR A 41 -2.97 -9.58 -2.81
C THR A 41 -1.74 -10.29 -3.40
N SER A 42 -1.95 -11.28 -4.29
CA SER A 42 -0.85 -11.94 -5.02
C SER A 42 -0.10 -10.96 -5.91
N LEU A 43 -0.82 -10.07 -6.60
CA LEU A 43 -0.21 -9.00 -7.39
C LEU A 43 0.62 -8.04 -6.51
N PHE A 44 0.10 -7.60 -5.38
CA PHE A 44 0.85 -6.76 -4.45
C PHE A 44 2.10 -7.47 -3.90
N ASN A 45 2.00 -8.77 -3.61
CA ASN A 45 3.14 -9.56 -3.17
C ASN A 45 4.22 -9.68 -4.25
N VAL A 46 3.83 -9.75 -5.53
CA VAL A 46 4.77 -9.67 -6.66
C VAL A 46 5.41 -8.29 -6.74
N ILE A 47 4.61 -7.21 -6.70
CA ILE A 47 5.09 -5.83 -6.79
C ILE A 47 6.03 -5.49 -5.64
N SER A 48 5.73 -5.93 -4.42
CA SER A 48 6.56 -5.67 -3.23
C SER A 48 7.73 -6.65 -3.04
N GLY A 49 7.85 -7.69 -3.89
CA GLY A 49 9.00 -8.60 -3.89
C GLY A 49 8.90 -9.77 -2.90
N PHE A 50 7.72 -10.01 -2.32
CA PHE A 50 7.46 -11.21 -1.52
C PHE A 50 7.30 -12.46 -2.38
N TYR A 51 6.73 -12.30 -3.59
CA TYR A 51 6.62 -13.38 -4.56
C TYR A 51 7.42 -13.04 -5.82
N ARG A 52 8.07 -14.08 -6.38
CA ARG A 52 8.73 -13.97 -7.67
C ARG A 52 7.80 -14.58 -8.74
N PRO A 53 7.38 -13.81 -9.75
CA PRO A 53 6.55 -14.34 -10.83
C PRO A 53 7.35 -15.34 -11.68
N GLN A 54 6.66 -16.30 -12.26
CA GLN A 54 7.27 -17.22 -13.23
C GLN A 54 7.50 -16.55 -14.59
N ILE A 55 6.61 -15.64 -14.98
CA ILE A 55 6.69 -14.89 -16.24
C ILE A 55 6.34 -13.42 -15.93
N GLY A 56 6.91 -12.52 -16.73
CA GLY A 56 6.70 -11.08 -16.63
C GLY A 56 7.72 -10.38 -15.76
N LYS A 57 7.59 -9.06 -15.65
CA LYS A 57 8.53 -8.22 -14.91
C LYS A 57 7.83 -7.07 -14.19
N VAL A 58 8.49 -6.57 -13.15
CA VAL A 58 8.14 -5.35 -12.43
C VAL A 58 9.26 -4.33 -12.62
N THR A 59 8.92 -3.17 -13.13
CA THR A 59 9.88 -2.08 -13.40
C THR A 59 9.50 -0.87 -12.55
N LEU A 60 10.47 -0.29 -11.85
CA LEU A 60 10.31 0.94 -11.06
C LEU A 60 11.30 1.99 -11.57
N ASP A 61 10.81 3.14 -12.02
CA ASP A 61 11.60 4.23 -12.62
C ASP A 61 12.53 3.75 -13.76
N GLY A 62 12.07 2.77 -14.55
CA GLY A 62 12.84 2.20 -15.66
C GLY A 62 13.79 1.05 -15.24
N GLU A 63 14.01 0.83 -13.95
CA GLU A 63 14.84 -0.26 -13.43
C GLU A 63 14.00 -1.54 -13.22
N ASP A 64 14.46 -2.69 -13.71
CA ASP A 64 13.84 -3.98 -13.42
C ASP A 64 14.12 -4.39 -11.96
N VAL A 65 13.04 -4.47 -11.18
CA VAL A 65 13.09 -4.84 -9.76
C VAL A 65 12.55 -6.24 -9.49
N SER A 66 12.24 -7.03 -10.52
CA SER A 66 11.57 -8.34 -10.41
C SER A 66 12.35 -9.32 -9.53
N GLY A 67 13.69 -9.31 -9.60
CA GLY A 67 14.56 -10.17 -8.81
C GLY A 67 14.88 -9.64 -7.41
N LEU A 68 14.48 -8.42 -7.07
CA LEU A 68 14.86 -7.77 -5.82
C LEU A 68 13.95 -8.19 -4.66
N LYS A 69 14.56 -8.42 -3.50
CA LYS A 69 13.86 -8.66 -2.24
C LYS A 69 13.12 -7.40 -1.74
N PRO A 70 12.11 -7.52 -0.85
CA PRO A 70 11.31 -6.38 -0.37
C PRO A 70 12.14 -5.20 0.16
N HIS A 71 13.15 -5.47 1.01
CA HIS A 71 14.00 -4.42 1.55
C HIS A 71 14.74 -3.63 0.46
N ALA A 72 15.22 -4.29 -0.59
CA ALA A 72 15.91 -3.63 -1.69
C ALA A 72 14.97 -2.75 -2.54
N ARG A 73 13.67 -3.11 -2.61
CA ARG A 73 12.63 -2.26 -3.23
C ARG A 73 12.28 -1.07 -2.33
N ALA A 74 12.27 -1.26 -1.01
CA ALA A 74 12.08 -0.18 -0.05
C ALA A 74 13.16 0.91 -0.19
N TYR A 75 14.45 0.53 -0.32
CA TYR A 75 15.54 1.47 -0.60
C TYR A 75 15.39 2.25 -1.92
N ARG A 76 14.60 1.74 -2.86
CA ARG A 76 14.28 2.42 -4.12
C ARG A 76 13.05 3.35 -4.02
N GLY A 77 12.50 3.50 -2.83
CA GLY A 77 11.38 4.37 -2.55
C GLY A 77 10.01 3.70 -2.67
N MET A 78 9.93 2.38 -2.53
CA MET A 78 8.65 1.67 -2.44
C MET A 78 8.29 1.43 -0.99
N SER A 79 7.10 1.87 -0.56
CA SER A 79 6.55 1.57 0.76
C SER A 79 5.22 0.84 0.64
N ARG A 80 4.87 0.05 1.66
CA ARG A 80 3.62 -0.73 1.69
C ARG A 80 3.00 -0.74 3.08
N THR A 81 1.68 -0.56 3.15
CA THR A 81 0.86 -0.98 4.30
C THR A 81 0.41 -2.42 4.11
N PHE A 82 0.02 -3.08 5.19
CA PHE A 82 -0.48 -4.45 5.14
C PHE A 82 -1.97 -4.47 5.50
N GLN A 83 -2.69 -5.47 5.02
CA GLN A 83 -4.11 -5.64 5.29
C GLN A 83 -4.39 -5.74 6.81
N ASN A 84 -3.58 -6.51 7.53
CA ASN A 84 -3.65 -6.59 8.99
C ASN A 84 -2.72 -5.55 9.61
N ILE A 85 -3.21 -4.82 10.59
CA ILE A 85 -2.42 -3.85 11.34
C ILE A 85 -1.21 -4.55 11.96
N ALA A 86 0.00 -4.11 11.56
CA ALA A 86 1.26 -4.66 12.03
C ALA A 86 2.02 -3.63 12.88
N LEU A 87 1.34 -3.01 13.85
CA LEU A 87 1.95 -2.12 14.82
C LEU A 87 2.62 -2.90 15.95
N PHE A 88 3.67 -2.34 16.50
CA PHE A 88 4.38 -2.92 17.63
C PHE A 88 3.70 -2.50 18.92
N HIS A 89 3.04 -3.47 19.58
CA HIS A 89 2.46 -3.30 20.90
C HIS A 89 3.54 -2.93 21.93
N GLY A 90 3.16 -2.18 22.97
CA GLY A 90 4.11 -1.69 23.97
C GLY A 90 4.96 -0.49 23.52
N MET A 91 4.73 0.01 22.32
CA MET A 91 5.38 1.22 21.79
C MET A 91 4.39 2.36 21.59
N THR A 92 4.89 3.59 21.72
CA THR A 92 4.09 4.78 21.42
C THR A 92 3.82 4.92 19.91
N VAL A 93 2.87 5.77 19.53
CA VAL A 93 2.64 6.16 18.14
C VAL A 93 3.92 6.67 17.50
N LEU A 94 4.62 7.60 18.15
CA LEU A 94 5.86 8.18 17.65
C LEU A 94 6.94 7.11 17.43
N ASP A 95 7.11 6.18 18.38
CA ASP A 95 8.11 5.11 18.26
C ASP A 95 7.76 4.15 17.11
N ASN A 96 6.49 3.81 16.93
CA ASN A 96 6.04 3.00 15.79
C ASN A 96 6.32 3.68 14.44
N ILE A 97 6.13 5.00 14.35
CA ILE A 97 6.44 5.76 13.14
C ILE A 97 7.96 5.77 12.89
N LYS A 98 8.77 6.00 13.92
CA LYS A 98 10.24 5.98 13.83
C LYS A 98 10.79 4.68 13.30
N LEU A 99 10.18 3.53 13.65
CA LEU A 99 10.59 2.23 13.09
C LEU A 99 10.49 2.20 11.55
N GLY A 100 9.55 2.93 10.95
CA GLY A 100 9.47 3.05 9.50
C GLY A 100 10.67 3.76 8.87
N ALA A 101 11.37 4.60 9.61
CA ALA A 101 12.50 5.37 9.12
C ALA A 101 13.88 4.66 9.25
N HIS A 102 13.91 3.43 9.75
CA HIS A 102 15.17 2.72 10.07
C HIS A 102 16.12 2.58 8.87
N THR A 103 15.63 2.57 7.65
CA THR A 103 16.47 2.50 6.44
C THR A 103 17.16 3.84 6.10
N ASN A 104 16.69 4.96 6.66
CA ASN A 104 17.29 6.30 6.46
C ASN A 104 18.39 6.61 7.47
N LEU A 105 18.46 5.89 8.58
CA LEU A 105 19.50 6.10 9.59
C LEU A 105 20.83 5.53 9.08
N LYS A 106 21.78 6.42 8.79
CA LYS A 106 23.14 6.06 8.39
C LYS A 106 23.98 5.54 9.56
N SER A 107 23.58 5.84 10.78
CA SER A 107 24.22 5.35 12.00
C SER A 107 23.89 3.88 12.22
N GLY A 108 24.88 3.01 12.06
CA GLY A 108 24.74 1.58 12.35
C GLY A 108 24.46 1.31 13.83
N VAL A 109 23.99 0.10 14.16
CA VAL A 109 23.67 -0.36 15.53
C VAL A 109 24.77 -0.05 16.55
N ILE A 110 26.05 -0.05 16.13
CA ILE A 110 27.22 0.25 16.98
C ILE A 110 27.28 1.73 17.37
N SER A 111 26.98 2.66 16.45
CA SER A 111 26.97 4.10 16.73
C SER A 111 25.78 4.55 17.54
N ALA A 112 24.62 3.91 17.38
CA ALA A 112 23.44 4.13 18.20
C ALA A 112 23.69 3.71 19.66
N GLY A 113 24.38 2.59 19.88
CA GLY A 113 24.77 2.12 21.23
C GLY A 113 25.74 3.05 21.97
N LEU A 114 26.57 3.79 21.25
CA LEU A 114 27.59 4.71 21.83
C LEU A 114 27.09 6.14 22.05
N ARG A 115 25.80 6.45 21.73
CA ARG A 115 25.16 7.77 21.91
C ARG A 115 26.02 8.96 21.45
N LEU A 116 26.68 8.82 20.29
CA LEU A 116 27.57 9.85 19.76
C LEU A 116 26.79 11.15 19.45
N PRO A 117 27.41 12.34 19.55
CA PRO A 117 26.74 13.62 19.29
C PRO A 117 26.12 13.74 17.89
N LEU A 118 26.70 13.09 16.88
CA LEU A 118 26.16 13.01 15.51
C LEU A 118 24.85 12.24 15.47
N THR A 119 24.76 11.12 16.19
CA THR A 119 23.52 10.31 16.26
C THR A 119 22.38 11.09 16.90
N ARG A 120 22.66 11.87 17.94
CA ARG A 120 21.64 12.74 18.60
C ARG A 120 21.10 13.83 17.67
N ARG A 121 21.95 14.40 16.81
CA ARG A 121 21.49 15.39 15.80
C ARG A 121 20.64 14.74 14.73
N GLU A 122 21.05 13.59 14.20
CA GLU A 122 20.27 12.82 13.22
C GLU A 122 18.91 12.41 13.78
N GLU A 123 18.85 11.93 15.04
CA GLU A 123 17.58 11.61 15.72
C GLU A 123 16.68 12.84 15.89
N ALA A 124 17.25 13.96 16.34
CA ALA A 124 16.49 15.20 16.51
C ALA A 124 15.99 15.79 15.17
N ASP A 125 16.75 15.64 14.09
CA ASP A 125 16.32 16.03 12.75
C ASP A 125 15.20 15.14 12.25
N LEU A 126 15.32 13.83 12.46
CA LEU A 126 14.27 12.85 12.13
C LEU A 126 12.99 13.15 12.90
N ASP A 127 13.09 13.42 14.21
CA ASP A 127 11.92 13.75 15.03
C ASP A 127 11.20 15.00 14.52
N ARG A 128 11.95 16.06 14.17
CA ARG A 128 11.38 17.26 13.57
C ARG A 128 10.73 16.98 12.22
N GLN A 129 11.34 16.14 11.40
CA GLN A 129 10.78 15.75 10.11
C GLN A 129 9.49 14.94 10.31
N ILE A 130 9.48 13.94 11.20
CA ILE A 130 8.31 13.12 11.50
C ILE A 130 7.16 14.00 12.00
N GLN A 131 7.44 14.92 12.94
CA GLN A 131 6.43 15.82 13.51
C GLN A 131 5.79 16.68 12.42
N ARG A 132 6.60 17.37 11.63
CA ARG A 132 6.13 18.30 10.61
C ARG A 132 5.44 17.63 9.44
N ASP A 133 6.06 16.54 8.94
CA ASP A 133 5.70 15.99 7.64
C ASP A 133 4.67 14.86 7.74
N VAL A 134 4.65 14.12 8.86
CA VAL A 134 3.83 12.92 8.99
C VAL A 134 2.77 13.05 10.08
N ILE A 135 3.16 13.41 11.30
CA ILE A 135 2.23 13.50 12.45
C ILE A 135 1.19 14.57 12.19
N SER A 136 1.62 15.78 11.80
CA SER A 136 0.68 16.88 11.52
C SER A 136 -0.19 16.61 10.29
N LEU A 137 0.37 15.99 9.23
CA LEU A 137 -0.39 15.62 8.03
C LEU A 137 -1.54 14.65 8.34
N LEU A 138 -1.29 13.69 9.23
CA LEU A 138 -2.25 12.63 9.60
C LEU A 138 -3.02 12.95 10.88
N GLU A 139 -2.85 14.18 11.43
CA GLU A 139 -3.55 14.66 12.64
C GLU A 139 -3.36 13.72 13.84
N LEU A 140 -2.12 13.28 14.06
CA LEU A 140 -1.74 12.36 15.15
C LEU A 140 -1.11 13.10 16.35
N ASP A 141 -1.03 14.44 16.33
CA ASP A 141 -0.37 15.27 17.36
C ASP A 141 -0.87 14.96 18.77
N HIS A 142 -2.20 14.79 18.91
CA HIS A 142 -2.86 14.59 20.20
C HIS A 142 -2.66 13.19 20.81
N VAL A 143 -2.17 12.21 20.00
CA VAL A 143 -1.97 10.82 20.45
C VAL A 143 -0.54 10.32 20.28
N GLN A 144 0.40 11.15 19.83
CA GLN A 144 1.76 10.71 19.46
C GLN A 144 2.54 10.02 20.60
N HIS A 145 2.20 10.31 21.85
CA HIS A 145 2.82 9.72 23.04
C HIS A 145 1.99 8.59 23.67
N ASN A 146 0.81 8.31 23.14
CA ASN A 146 -0.01 7.19 23.59
C ASN A 146 0.54 5.86 23.05
N HIS A 147 0.29 4.78 23.78
CA HIS A 147 0.55 3.45 23.27
C HIS A 147 -0.43 3.09 22.15
N VAL A 148 0.04 2.39 21.12
CA VAL A 148 -0.79 2.11 19.94
C VAL A 148 -1.96 1.18 20.23
N GLU A 149 -1.83 0.30 21.21
CA GLU A 149 -2.90 -0.59 21.68
C GLU A 149 -4.07 0.13 22.32
N ASP A 150 -3.87 1.33 22.85
CA ASP A 150 -4.91 2.15 23.51
C ASP A 150 -5.73 2.95 22.48
N LEU A 151 -5.34 2.95 21.23
CA LEU A 151 -6.00 3.73 20.18
C LEU A 151 -7.20 3.01 19.58
N ALA A 152 -8.22 3.79 19.20
CA ALA A 152 -9.28 3.31 18.33
C ALA A 152 -8.70 2.80 16.99
N TYR A 153 -9.38 1.83 16.39
CA TYR A 153 -8.92 1.15 15.18
C TYR A 153 -8.56 2.09 14.02
N GLY A 154 -9.38 3.11 13.77
CA GLY A 154 -9.11 4.11 12.73
C GLY A 154 -7.81 4.89 12.97
N LEU A 155 -7.48 5.22 14.24
CA LEU A 155 -6.20 5.85 14.57
C LEU A 155 -5.03 4.89 14.39
N GLN A 156 -5.17 3.61 14.74
CA GLN A 156 -4.14 2.60 14.47
C GLN A 156 -3.84 2.50 12.96
N LYS A 157 -4.86 2.53 12.11
CA LYS A 157 -4.70 2.57 10.64
C LYS A 157 -3.99 3.84 10.16
N ARG A 158 -4.24 4.99 10.79
CA ARG A 158 -3.48 6.22 10.49
C ARG A 158 -2.00 6.09 10.90
N VAL A 159 -1.71 5.46 12.03
CA VAL A 159 -0.33 5.18 12.47
C VAL A 159 0.38 4.24 11.50
N GLU A 160 -0.30 3.22 10.98
CA GLU A 160 0.23 2.34 9.95
C GLU A 160 0.58 3.11 8.67
N LEU A 161 -0.32 3.99 8.22
CA LEU A 161 -0.05 4.89 7.09
C LEU A 161 1.14 5.82 7.39
N ALA A 162 1.19 6.43 8.58
CA ALA A 162 2.29 7.29 9.01
C ALA A 162 3.64 6.57 8.93
N ARG A 163 3.70 5.32 9.42
CA ARG A 163 4.91 4.49 9.36
C ARG A 163 5.35 4.20 7.93
N ALA A 164 4.41 4.03 7.00
CA ALA A 164 4.72 3.85 5.59
C ALA A 164 5.19 5.13 4.90
N LEU A 165 4.75 6.29 5.38
CA LEU A 165 5.04 7.61 4.79
C LEU A 165 6.35 8.25 5.28
N VAL A 166 6.86 7.86 6.45
CA VAL A 166 8.04 8.49 7.06
C VAL A 166 9.28 8.47 6.16
N MET A 167 9.36 7.50 5.25
CA MET A 167 10.42 7.36 4.25
C MET A 167 10.25 8.27 3.03
N ARG A 168 9.17 9.06 2.95
CA ARG A 168 8.78 9.84 1.75
C ARG A 168 8.85 8.98 0.48
N PRO A 169 8.03 7.93 0.40
CA PRO A 169 8.13 6.98 -0.69
C PRO A 169 7.77 7.61 -2.05
N LYS A 170 8.45 7.18 -3.11
CA LYS A 170 8.07 7.50 -4.49
C LYS A 170 6.78 6.79 -4.89
N ILE A 171 6.60 5.56 -4.39
CA ILE A 171 5.39 4.78 -4.56
C ILE A 171 4.94 4.17 -3.23
N LEU A 172 3.66 4.34 -2.95
CA LEU A 172 2.96 3.82 -1.78
C LEU A 172 1.96 2.75 -2.21
N LEU A 173 2.13 1.55 -1.68
CA LEU A 173 1.20 0.43 -1.87
C LEU A 173 0.26 0.37 -0.68
N LEU A 174 -1.03 0.59 -0.89
CA LEU A 174 -2.08 0.56 0.13
C LEU A 174 -2.94 -0.69 -0.05
N ASP A 175 -2.92 -1.58 0.94
CA ASP A 175 -3.65 -2.85 0.94
C ASP A 175 -4.85 -2.75 1.88
N GLU A 176 -6.04 -2.47 1.34
CA GLU A 176 -7.30 -2.29 2.05
C GLU A 176 -7.21 -1.29 3.23
N PRO A 177 -6.76 -0.05 2.96
CA PRO A 177 -6.48 0.92 4.03
C PRO A 177 -7.71 1.34 4.84
N VAL A 178 -8.94 1.16 4.32
CA VAL A 178 -10.19 1.54 5.00
C VAL A 178 -11.02 0.35 5.47
N ALA A 179 -10.49 -0.87 5.38
CA ALA A 179 -11.19 -2.05 5.90
C ALA A 179 -11.47 -1.88 7.40
N GLY A 180 -12.70 -2.16 7.83
CA GLY A 180 -13.14 -2.06 9.24
C GLY A 180 -13.41 -0.65 9.75
N MET A 181 -13.22 0.39 8.92
CA MET A 181 -13.49 1.79 9.28
C MET A 181 -14.96 2.19 9.07
N ASN A 182 -15.44 3.09 9.90
CA ASN A 182 -16.73 3.74 9.69
C ASN A 182 -16.67 4.77 8.54
N ARG A 183 -17.83 5.34 8.18
CA ARG A 183 -17.93 6.24 7.02
C ARG A 183 -17.10 7.52 7.15
N GLU A 184 -16.98 8.07 8.34
CA GLU A 184 -16.21 9.29 8.60
C GLU A 184 -14.71 9.02 8.52
N GLU A 185 -14.25 7.95 9.19
CA GLU A 185 -12.85 7.51 9.14
C GLU A 185 -12.39 7.21 7.70
N LYS A 186 -13.26 6.60 6.86
CA LYS A 186 -12.98 6.36 5.43
C LYS A 186 -12.79 7.66 4.66
N ARG A 187 -13.61 8.68 4.94
CA ARG A 187 -13.45 10.01 4.31
C ARG A 187 -12.15 10.68 4.69
N GLU A 188 -11.79 10.62 5.99
CA GLU A 188 -10.54 11.17 6.47
C GLU A 188 -9.34 10.43 5.86
N MET A 189 -9.34 9.10 5.82
CA MET A 189 -8.29 8.32 5.17
C MET A 189 -8.16 8.68 3.69
N SER A 190 -9.25 8.84 2.97
CA SER A 190 -9.26 9.30 1.58
C SER A 190 -8.63 10.69 1.43
N ARG A 191 -8.95 11.62 2.34
CA ARG A 191 -8.35 12.96 2.38
C ARG A 191 -6.84 12.91 2.60
N PHE A 192 -6.36 12.07 3.51
CA PHE A 192 -4.92 11.89 3.77
C PHE A 192 -4.19 11.33 2.55
N VAL A 193 -4.75 10.31 1.90
CA VAL A 193 -4.16 9.72 0.67
C VAL A 193 -4.09 10.76 -0.45
N LEU A 194 -5.13 11.56 -0.64
CA LEU A 194 -5.14 12.67 -1.60
C LEU A 194 -4.12 13.76 -1.24
N GLY A 195 -3.96 14.08 0.04
CA GLY A 195 -2.94 15.01 0.54
C GLY A 195 -1.54 14.53 0.20
N VAL A 196 -1.21 13.29 0.48
CA VAL A 196 0.09 12.68 0.15
C VAL A 196 0.37 12.72 -1.34
N LYS A 197 -0.62 12.36 -2.18
CA LYS A 197 -0.51 12.49 -3.63
C LYS A 197 -0.19 13.91 -4.05
N LYS A 198 -0.95 14.89 -3.55
CA LYS A 198 -0.86 16.29 -3.95
C LYS A 198 0.43 16.95 -3.47
N ASP A 199 0.77 16.80 -2.19
CA ASP A 199 1.82 17.58 -1.55
C ASP A 199 3.21 16.96 -1.76
N TRP A 200 3.28 15.64 -1.92
CA TRP A 200 4.54 14.91 -2.08
C TRP A 200 4.75 14.33 -3.48
N ASN A 201 3.75 14.47 -4.36
CA ASN A 201 3.76 13.85 -5.69
C ASN A 201 3.99 12.33 -5.63
N THR A 202 3.56 11.69 -4.53
CA THR A 202 3.69 10.25 -4.33
C THR A 202 2.72 9.51 -5.25
N THR A 203 3.22 8.50 -5.94
CA THR A 203 2.38 7.57 -6.70
C THR A 203 1.74 6.58 -5.73
N VAL A 204 0.45 6.32 -5.89
CA VAL A 204 -0.27 5.38 -5.03
C VAL A 204 -0.82 4.22 -5.86
N LEU A 205 -0.54 3.01 -5.43
CA LEU A 205 -1.22 1.81 -5.90
C LEU A 205 -2.10 1.29 -4.75
N LEU A 206 -3.40 1.17 -5.00
CA LEU A 206 -4.41 0.91 -3.99
C LEU A 206 -5.13 -0.42 -4.29
N ILE A 207 -5.18 -1.35 -3.35
CA ILE A 207 -6.18 -2.42 -3.34
C ILE A 207 -7.32 -2.00 -2.42
N GLU A 208 -8.53 -2.02 -2.92
CA GLU A 208 -9.73 -1.71 -2.15
C GLU A 208 -10.96 -2.42 -2.71
N HIS A 209 -11.93 -2.62 -1.85
CA HIS A 209 -13.26 -3.12 -2.21
C HIS A 209 -14.37 -2.09 -1.89
N ASP A 210 -14.02 -0.99 -1.21
CA ASP A 210 -14.93 0.14 -1.00
C ASP A 210 -15.00 0.99 -2.26
N MET A 211 -16.06 0.79 -3.05
CA MET A 211 -16.26 1.49 -4.31
C MET A 211 -16.38 3.00 -4.14
N SER A 212 -16.88 3.48 -3.00
CA SER A 212 -16.98 4.92 -2.73
C SER A 212 -15.59 5.55 -2.64
N MET A 213 -14.65 4.92 -1.94
CA MET A 213 -13.27 5.37 -1.89
C MET A 213 -12.60 5.26 -3.26
N VAL A 214 -12.67 4.08 -3.89
CA VAL A 214 -12.03 3.83 -5.19
C VAL A 214 -12.44 4.87 -6.23
N MET A 215 -13.76 5.05 -6.43
CA MET A 215 -14.27 5.98 -7.44
C MET A 215 -14.04 7.45 -7.07
N GLY A 216 -13.88 7.75 -5.77
CA GLY A 216 -13.70 9.11 -5.29
C GLY A 216 -12.26 9.64 -5.38
N ILE A 217 -11.24 8.77 -5.34
CA ILE A 217 -9.84 9.22 -5.27
C ILE A 217 -8.93 8.71 -6.39
N SER A 218 -9.34 7.66 -7.14
CA SER A 218 -8.48 7.04 -8.15
C SER A 218 -8.48 7.82 -9.46
N ASP A 219 -7.32 7.92 -10.09
CA ASP A 219 -7.16 8.44 -11.46
C ASP A 219 -7.36 7.31 -12.48
N HIS A 220 -7.01 6.08 -12.10
CA HIS A 220 -7.11 4.89 -12.95
C HIS A 220 -7.51 3.67 -12.11
N VAL A 221 -8.29 2.78 -12.70
CA VAL A 221 -8.77 1.56 -12.04
C VAL A 221 -8.50 0.36 -12.93
N VAL A 222 -7.94 -0.69 -12.36
CA VAL A 222 -7.75 -2.00 -12.99
C VAL A 222 -8.63 -3.01 -12.27
N VAL A 223 -9.42 -3.76 -13.01
CA VAL A 223 -10.32 -4.78 -12.45
C VAL A 223 -9.77 -6.16 -12.73
N LEU A 224 -9.56 -6.94 -11.67
CA LEU A 224 -9.14 -8.32 -11.75
C LEU A 224 -10.31 -9.27 -11.49
N SER A 225 -10.34 -10.39 -12.20
CA SER A 225 -11.22 -11.52 -11.94
C SER A 225 -10.48 -12.81 -12.25
N PHE A 226 -10.48 -13.78 -11.30
CA PHE A 226 -9.77 -15.06 -11.43
C PHE A 226 -8.33 -14.94 -11.97
N GLY A 227 -7.56 -14.00 -11.43
CA GLY A 227 -6.17 -13.78 -11.79
C GLY A 227 -5.94 -13.10 -13.16
N LYS A 228 -6.97 -12.58 -13.81
CA LYS A 228 -6.89 -11.90 -15.11
C LYS A 228 -7.45 -10.47 -15.04
N PRO A 229 -6.88 -9.51 -15.78
CA PRO A 229 -7.51 -8.21 -15.95
C PRO A 229 -8.75 -8.35 -16.84
N ILE A 230 -9.89 -7.82 -16.41
CA ILE A 230 -11.15 -7.82 -17.19
C ILE A 230 -11.56 -6.42 -17.66
N ALA A 231 -11.06 -5.38 -16.98
CA ALA A 231 -11.27 -4.00 -17.39
C ALA A 231 -10.14 -3.11 -16.86
N SER A 232 -9.87 -2.01 -17.55
CA SER A 232 -8.91 -0.99 -17.14
C SER A 232 -9.33 0.36 -17.74
N GLY A 233 -9.34 1.44 -16.94
CA GLY A 233 -9.74 2.75 -17.39
C GLY A 233 -9.95 3.75 -16.26
N THR A 234 -10.59 4.87 -16.57
CA THR A 234 -11.02 5.83 -15.55
C THR A 234 -12.11 5.21 -14.65
N PRO A 235 -12.35 5.75 -13.44
CA PRO A 235 -13.44 5.30 -12.58
C PRO A 235 -14.80 5.21 -13.30
N ASP A 236 -15.14 6.22 -14.11
CA ASP A 236 -16.42 6.24 -14.85
C ASP A 236 -16.50 5.15 -15.92
N GLN A 237 -15.41 4.92 -16.65
CA GLN A 237 -15.33 3.84 -17.66
C GLN A 237 -15.51 2.46 -17.03
N VAL A 238 -14.84 2.24 -15.89
CA VAL A 238 -14.93 0.96 -15.17
C VAL A 238 -16.32 0.75 -14.56
N ARG A 239 -16.91 1.80 -14.00
CA ARG A 239 -18.26 1.75 -13.41
C ARG A 239 -19.35 1.35 -14.41
N SER A 240 -19.23 1.76 -15.66
CA SER A 240 -20.19 1.47 -16.73
C SER A 240 -19.87 0.18 -17.52
N ASN A 241 -18.79 -0.51 -17.21
CA ASN A 241 -18.35 -1.68 -17.97
C ASN A 241 -19.21 -2.92 -17.62
N PRO A 242 -19.86 -3.55 -18.63
CA PRO A 242 -20.73 -4.72 -18.40
C PRO A 242 -20.00 -5.92 -17.77
N ASP A 243 -18.74 -6.17 -18.14
CA ASP A 243 -17.96 -7.29 -17.60
C ASP A 243 -17.65 -7.09 -16.11
N VAL A 244 -17.41 -5.83 -15.70
CA VAL A 244 -17.22 -5.47 -14.30
C VAL A 244 -18.51 -5.69 -13.52
N ILE A 245 -19.63 -5.18 -14.02
CA ILE A 245 -20.95 -5.37 -13.40
C ILE A 245 -21.23 -6.85 -13.21
N LYS A 246 -21.03 -7.66 -14.25
CA LYS A 246 -21.22 -9.12 -14.21
C LYS A 246 -20.30 -9.80 -13.18
N ALA A 247 -19.02 -9.41 -13.09
CA ALA A 247 -18.08 -10.00 -12.14
C ALA A 247 -18.45 -9.74 -10.68
N TYR A 248 -19.10 -8.61 -10.39
CA TYR A 248 -19.56 -8.28 -9.03
C TYR A 248 -20.96 -8.80 -8.71
N LEU A 249 -21.85 -8.92 -9.71
CA LEU A 249 -23.21 -9.44 -9.54
C LEU A 249 -23.30 -10.95 -9.74
N GLY A 250 -22.47 -11.51 -10.63
CA GLY A 250 -22.49 -12.95 -10.98
C GLY A 250 -21.84 -13.87 -9.94
N GLY A 251 -21.12 -13.32 -8.96
CA GLY A 251 -20.51 -14.11 -7.88
C GLY A 251 -21.48 -14.60 -6.80
N ALA A 252 -22.76 -14.25 -6.90
CA ALA A 252 -23.81 -14.70 -5.97
C ALA A 252 -24.45 -16.04 -6.35
N ASP A 253 -24.22 -16.56 -7.57
CA ASP A 253 -24.97 -17.70 -8.14
C ASP A 253 -24.13 -18.92 -8.57
N GLU A 254 -22.87 -19.06 -8.18
CA GLU A 254 -22.19 -20.36 -8.37
C GLU A 254 -22.22 -21.20 -7.09
N PRO A 255 -23.04 -22.28 -7.04
CA PRO A 255 -22.91 -23.28 -5.98
C PRO A 255 -21.56 -23.98 -6.13
N ALA A 256 -20.89 -24.19 -5.00
CA ALA A 256 -19.67 -24.98 -4.90
C ALA A 256 -19.82 -26.32 -5.65
N GLN A 257 -19.29 -26.41 -6.86
CA GLN A 257 -19.19 -27.69 -7.56
C GLN A 257 -17.99 -28.46 -7.03
N ASN A 258 -18.32 -29.40 -6.13
CA ASN A 258 -17.71 -30.70 -5.87
C ASN A 258 -16.19 -30.85 -6.05
N ALA A 259 -15.51 -30.87 -4.91
CA ALA A 259 -14.35 -31.73 -4.73
C ALA A 259 -14.85 -33.18 -4.52
N ALA A 260 -14.64 -34.03 -5.50
CA ALA A 260 -14.60 -35.48 -5.36
C ALA A 260 -13.17 -35.93 -5.67
#